data_4de04adaa596cf45d50c68cf59181199
#
_entry.id   4de04adaa596cf45d50c68cf59181199
#
_cell.length_a   1.000
_cell.length_b   1.000
_cell.length_c   1.000
_cell.angle_alpha   90.00
_cell.angle_beta   90.00
_cell.angle_gamma   90.00
#
_symmetry.space_group_name_H-M   'P 1'
#
loop_
_entity.id
_entity.type
_entity.pdbx_description
1 polymer ?
#
loop_
_entity_poly.entity_id
_entity_poly.type
_entity_poly.pdbx_seq_one_letter_code
_entity_poly.pdbx_strand_id
1 'polypeptide(L)'
;MQRITDMKLNRPYILYICICLWLLFLPSCTNRLWGKDFVVVIDAGHGGHDPGAIGKISKEKNINLNVALKVGNLIKKNCDDVKLIYTRSKDVFIPLARRAEIANNAKADLFISIHTNALANNRTAKGASTWTLGLAKSEANLEVAKRENAVILYESDYETRYAGFNPNSAESYIIFEFMQDKYMEQSVHLASLVQKQFRHTCKRVDRGVHQAGFLVLKASAMPSILVELGFISTPEEERYLNSEAGANTMANGIYRAFLNYKREHELRLTGVSKTIIPAEEQEEKNAPVIAQASPQPAVTAKTTPKRPIVVESVTNDSEITFKIQILTSSKPLTKNDKRLKGLKGVDYYKEKGIYKYTYGASADYNKVLRTKRSITAQFKDAFIIAFRNGEKMNVNEAIAEFKKRKNK
;
A
#
# COMPACT_ATOMS: atom_id res chain seq x y z
N MET A 1 12.90 -16.42 89.26
CA MET A 1 13.78 -15.28 88.91
C MET A 1 14.68 -15.73 87.77
N GLN A 2 14.26 -15.45 86.49
CA GLN A 2 14.96 -15.86 85.28
C GLN A 2 15.64 -14.62 84.71
N ARG A 3 16.95 -14.69 84.62
CA ARG A 3 17.78 -13.61 84.06
C ARG A 3 17.54 -13.54 82.50
N ILE A 4 17.09 -12.39 82.04
CA ILE A 4 17.11 -12.04 80.63
C ILE A 4 18.55 -11.65 80.29
N THR A 5 19.23 -12.51 79.54
CA THR A 5 20.56 -12.21 79.01
C THR A 5 20.48 -11.17 77.89
N ASP A 6 21.06 -9.99 78.11
CA ASP A 6 21.27 -8.94 77.19
C ASP A 6 22.11 -9.43 75.97
N MET A 7 21.45 -9.68 74.87
CA MET A 7 22.11 -9.93 73.57
C MET A 7 22.63 -8.60 72.99
N LYS A 8 23.88 -8.26 73.29
CA LYS A 8 24.56 -7.13 72.62
C LYS A 8 24.78 -7.47 71.18
N LEU A 9 23.89 -6.97 70.24
CA LEU A 9 24.08 -7.08 68.84
C LEU A 9 25.34 -6.30 68.44
N ASN A 10 26.35 -7.00 67.89
CA ASN A 10 27.62 -6.42 67.46
C ASN A 10 27.39 -5.32 66.41
N ARG A 11 27.95 -4.14 66.57
CA ARG A 11 27.79 -2.96 65.67
C ARG A 11 27.92 -3.28 64.23
N PRO A 12 28.82 -4.18 63.72
CA PRO A 12 28.92 -4.54 62.35
C PRO A 12 27.66 -5.23 61.79
N TYR A 13 26.96 -6.07 62.59
CA TYR A 13 25.73 -6.75 62.15
C TYR A 13 24.57 -5.78 61.95
N ILE A 14 24.46 -4.75 62.80
CA ILE A 14 23.45 -3.70 62.63
C ILE A 14 23.68 -2.93 61.35
N LEU A 15 24.94 -2.61 61.03
CA LEU A 15 25.29 -1.93 59.77
C LEU A 15 24.97 -2.80 58.55
N TYR A 16 25.24 -4.10 58.58
CA TYR A 16 24.89 -5.04 57.54
C TYR A 16 23.38 -5.16 57.34
N ILE A 17 22.60 -5.26 58.41
CA ILE A 17 21.15 -5.32 58.38
C ILE A 17 20.58 -4.01 57.81
N CYS A 18 21.10 -2.85 58.19
CA CYS A 18 20.67 -1.56 57.64
C CYS A 18 21.00 -1.41 56.15
N ILE A 19 22.18 -1.90 55.70
CA ILE A 19 22.54 -1.91 54.27
C ILE A 19 21.66 -2.86 53.49
N CYS A 20 21.36 -4.06 54.01
CA CYS A 20 20.46 -5.01 53.38
C CYS A 20 19.02 -4.47 53.28
N LEU A 21 18.53 -3.82 54.34
CA LEU A 21 17.22 -3.15 54.33
C LEU A 21 17.19 -1.95 53.38
N TRP A 22 18.28 -1.19 53.27
CA TRP A 22 18.39 -0.08 52.31
C TRP A 22 18.42 -0.56 50.86
N LEU A 23 19.05 -1.72 50.60
CA LEU A 23 19.02 -2.37 49.27
C LEU A 23 17.65 -2.93 48.92
N LEU A 24 16.82 -3.33 49.92
CA LEU A 24 15.44 -3.75 49.71
C LEU A 24 14.48 -2.57 49.47
N PHE A 25 14.86 -1.35 49.92
CA PHE A 25 14.13 -0.11 49.69
C PHE A 25 14.68 0.72 48.51
N LEU A 26 15.69 0.24 47.77
CA LEU A 26 15.96 0.82 46.47
C LEU A 26 14.67 0.69 45.66
N PRO A 27 14.01 1.81 45.29
CA PRO A 27 12.90 1.72 44.37
C PRO A 27 13.46 0.94 43.18
N SER A 28 12.85 -0.17 42.82
CA SER A 28 13.09 -0.83 41.55
C SER A 28 12.77 0.24 40.50
N CYS A 29 13.76 1.08 40.20
CA CYS A 29 13.79 1.80 38.95
C CYS A 29 13.79 0.71 37.89
N THR A 30 12.62 0.11 37.68
CA THR A 30 12.33 -0.47 36.40
C THR A 30 12.56 0.69 35.46
N ASN A 31 13.76 0.76 34.89
CA ASN A 31 13.97 1.48 33.63
C ASN A 31 12.92 0.92 32.71
N ARG A 32 11.71 1.52 32.74
CA ARG A 32 10.83 1.47 31.59
C ARG A 32 11.74 1.98 30.48
N LEU A 33 12.31 1.06 29.71
CA LEU A 33 12.83 1.40 28.40
C LEU A 33 11.60 2.03 27.70
N TRP A 34 11.52 3.35 27.77
CA TRP A 34 10.57 4.11 27.00
C TRP A 34 11.04 3.96 25.56
N GLY A 35 10.62 2.86 24.93
CA GLY A 35 10.66 2.76 23.50
C GLY A 35 9.91 3.97 22.98
N LYS A 36 10.45 4.63 21.97
CA LYS A 36 9.79 5.72 21.26
C LYS A 36 8.36 5.30 20.95
N ASP A 37 7.37 6.14 21.33
CA ASP A 37 5.97 5.89 20.97
C ASP A 37 5.82 5.66 19.48
N PHE A 38 5.01 4.69 19.11
CA PHE A 38 4.62 4.51 17.71
C PHE A 38 3.68 5.65 17.29
N VAL A 39 4.11 6.47 16.35
CA VAL A 39 3.33 7.65 15.92
C VAL A 39 2.51 7.29 14.69
N VAL A 40 1.18 7.35 14.81
CA VAL A 40 0.26 7.18 13.69
C VAL A 40 -0.50 8.48 13.39
N VAL A 41 -0.56 8.83 12.10
CA VAL A 41 -1.40 9.92 11.63
C VAL A 41 -2.59 9.36 10.90
N ILE A 42 -3.79 9.74 11.33
CA ILE A 42 -5.04 9.44 10.64
C ILE A 42 -5.51 10.70 9.92
N ASP A 43 -5.64 10.58 8.62
CA ASP A 43 -6.13 11.61 7.73
C ASP A 43 -7.58 11.31 7.35
N ALA A 44 -8.50 12.21 7.71
CA ALA A 44 -9.86 12.18 7.20
C ALA A 44 -9.92 13.00 5.92
N GLY A 45 -10.06 12.35 4.76
CA GLY A 45 -10.09 13.00 3.46
C GLY A 45 -11.16 14.10 3.37
N HIS A 46 -10.91 15.12 2.55
CA HIS A 46 -11.78 16.27 2.35
C HIS A 46 -12.01 17.13 3.63
N GLY A 47 -13.06 17.95 3.67
CA GLY A 47 -13.44 18.75 4.84
C GLY A 47 -13.67 20.21 4.54
N GLY A 48 -14.44 20.90 5.40
CA GLY A 48 -14.82 22.29 5.23
C GLY A 48 -15.60 22.54 3.93
N HIS A 49 -15.09 23.43 3.07
CA HIS A 49 -15.71 23.74 1.78
C HIS A 49 -15.49 22.65 0.71
N ASP A 50 -14.58 21.68 0.93
CA ASP A 50 -14.44 20.51 0.09
C ASP A 50 -15.34 19.37 0.60
N PRO A 51 -16.46 19.08 -0.07
CA PRO A 51 -17.39 18.04 0.37
C PRO A 51 -16.89 16.62 0.07
N GLY A 52 -15.89 16.46 -0.82
CA GLY A 52 -15.62 15.21 -1.50
C GLY A 52 -16.77 14.79 -2.42
N ALA A 53 -16.95 13.51 -2.65
CA ALA A 53 -18.07 12.99 -3.39
C ALA A 53 -19.41 13.26 -2.65
N ILE A 54 -20.44 13.60 -3.42
CA ILE A 54 -21.77 13.89 -2.89
C ILE A 54 -22.70 12.71 -3.18
N GLY A 55 -23.18 12.08 -2.13
CA GLY A 55 -24.16 11.03 -2.18
C GLY A 55 -25.60 11.56 -2.23
N LYS A 56 -26.57 10.66 -2.07
CA LYS A 56 -27.99 11.01 -2.02
C LYS A 56 -28.39 11.64 -0.68
N ILE A 57 -27.77 11.17 0.42
CA ILE A 57 -28.14 11.56 1.80
C ILE A 57 -26.96 12.12 2.60
N SER A 58 -25.74 12.05 2.07
CA SER A 58 -24.52 12.43 2.79
C SER A 58 -23.44 12.99 1.88
N LYS A 59 -22.37 13.49 2.51
CA LYS A 59 -21.14 13.95 1.84
C LYS A 59 -19.99 13.07 2.32
N GLU A 60 -19.07 12.75 1.44
CA GLU A 60 -17.90 11.93 1.71
C GLU A 60 -17.12 12.43 2.93
N LYS A 61 -16.85 13.73 3.03
CA LYS A 61 -16.13 14.34 4.16
C LYS A 61 -16.67 13.96 5.53
N ASN A 62 -17.98 13.73 5.64
CA ASN A 62 -18.64 13.38 6.90
C ASN A 62 -18.43 11.91 7.26
N ILE A 63 -18.56 11.03 6.27
CA ILE A 63 -18.29 9.59 6.44
C ILE A 63 -16.82 9.40 6.83
N ASN A 64 -15.91 10.02 6.09
CA ASN A 64 -14.47 9.93 6.33
C ASN A 64 -14.09 10.39 7.74
N LEU A 65 -14.63 11.53 8.19
CA LEU A 65 -14.38 12.06 9.53
C LEU A 65 -14.93 11.13 10.62
N ASN A 66 -16.16 10.64 10.45
CA ASN A 66 -16.78 9.74 11.41
C ASN A 66 -15.96 8.46 11.61
N VAL A 67 -15.57 7.81 10.52
CA VAL A 67 -14.77 6.57 10.59
C VAL A 67 -13.37 6.86 11.13
N ALA A 68 -12.72 7.95 10.70
CA ALA A 68 -11.40 8.35 11.20
C ALA A 68 -11.38 8.55 12.72
N LEU A 69 -12.38 9.25 13.26
CA LEU A 69 -12.52 9.46 14.71
C LEU A 69 -12.76 8.15 15.46
N LYS A 70 -13.57 7.24 14.90
CA LYS A 70 -13.81 5.91 15.49
C LYS A 70 -12.53 5.05 15.53
N VAL A 71 -11.74 5.03 14.44
CA VAL A 71 -10.44 4.35 14.39
C VAL A 71 -9.52 4.90 15.48
N GLY A 72 -9.40 6.22 15.56
CA GLY A 72 -8.55 6.84 16.55
C GLY A 72 -9.03 6.64 17.98
N ASN A 73 -10.33 6.59 18.24
CA ASN A 73 -10.87 6.27 19.55
C ASN A 73 -10.52 4.82 19.98
N LEU A 74 -10.57 3.86 19.04
CA LEU A 74 -10.12 2.49 19.30
C LEU A 74 -8.63 2.43 19.64
N ILE A 75 -7.79 3.18 18.91
CA ILE A 75 -6.35 3.26 19.16
C ILE A 75 -6.10 3.89 20.54
N LYS A 76 -6.69 5.05 20.84
CA LYS A 76 -6.52 5.74 22.13
C LYS A 76 -6.93 4.90 23.32
N LYS A 77 -7.99 4.11 23.18
CA LYS A 77 -8.54 3.27 24.27
C LYS A 77 -7.67 2.05 24.54
N ASN A 78 -6.98 1.52 23.54
CA ASN A 78 -6.39 0.18 23.63
C ASN A 78 -4.86 0.15 23.39
N CYS A 79 -4.22 1.29 23.09
CA CYS A 79 -2.79 1.34 22.79
C CYS A 79 -2.13 2.52 23.51
N ASP A 80 -1.59 2.27 24.70
CA ASP A 80 -0.99 3.31 25.55
C ASP A 80 0.39 3.78 25.02
N ASP A 81 0.99 3.01 24.12
CA ASP A 81 2.29 3.24 23.52
C ASP A 81 2.19 3.84 22.10
N VAL A 82 1.01 4.39 21.76
CA VAL A 82 0.74 5.00 20.46
C VAL A 82 0.42 6.47 20.61
N LYS A 83 1.21 7.31 19.94
CA LYS A 83 0.89 8.72 19.75
C LYS A 83 0.02 8.88 18.50
N LEU A 84 -1.26 9.18 18.71
CA LEU A 84 -2.23 9.42 17.65
C LEU A 84 -2.33 10.90 17.30
N ILE A 85 -2.25 11.21 16.01
CA ILE A 85 -2.43 12.55 15.45
C ILE A 85 -3.49 12.48 14.35
N TYR A 86 -4.35 13.48 14.26
CA TYR A 86 -5.28 13.66 13.14
C TYR A 86 -4.84 14.84 12.27
N THR A 87 -5.03 14.74 10.96
CA THR A 87 -4.91 15.90 10.08
C THR A 87 -6.06 16.88 10.35
N ARG A 88 -7.25 16.35 10.60
CA ARG A 88 -8.42 17.09 11.12
C ARG A 88 -9.27 16.21 12.04
N SER A 89 -9.85 16.80 13.05
CA SER A 89 -10.82 16.17 13.97
C SER A 89 -12.18 16.90 13.97
N LYS A 90 -12.34 17.87 13.05
CA LYS A 90 -13.53 18.67 12.84
C LYS A 90 -13.79 18.83 11.35
N ASP A 91 -14.93 19.41 10.98
CA ASP A 91 -15.24 19.71 9.57
C ASP A 91 -14.52 21.02 9.15
N VAL A 92 -13.23 20.91 8.88
CA VAL A 92 -12.36 21.97 8.39
C VAL A 92 -11.60 21.50 7.16
N PHE A 93 -11.29 22.43 6.25
CA PHE A 93 -10.47 22.16 5.08
C PHE A 93 -8.99 22.13 5.44
N ILE A 94 -8.29 21.10 4.97
CA ILE A 94 -6.82 20.99 5.09
C ILE A 94 -6.27 20.72 3.68
N PRO A 95 -5.38 21.58 3.15
CA PRO A 95 -4.71 21.40 1.88
C PRO A 95 -3.99 20.05 1.79
N LEU A 96 -3.92 19.43 0.60
CA LEU A 96 -3.32 18.09 0.46
C LEU A 96 -1.87 18.04 0.94
N ALA A 97 -1.04 19.01 0.53
CA ALA A 97 0.35 19.06 0.96
C ALA A 97 0.47 19.17 2.49
N ARG A 98 -0.43 19.93 3.14
CA ARG A 98 -0.43 20.11 4.59
C ARG A 98 -0.71 18.83 5.36
N ARG A 99 -1.49 17.91 4.80
CA ARG A 99 -1.76 16.58 5.42
C ARG A 99 -0.49 15.77 5.55
N ALA A 100 0.31 15.66 4.47
CA ALA A 100 1.61 15.00 4.50
C ALA A 100 2.62 15.75 5.40
N GLU A 101 2.62 17.09 5.41
CA GLU A 101 3.48 17.88 6.31
C GLU A 101 3.20 17.60 7.78
N ILE A 102 1.92 17.48 8.18
CA ILE A 102 1.55 17.12 9.56
C ILE A 102 2.18 15.78 9.95
N ALA A 103 2.11 14.78 9.08
CA ALA A 103 2.69 13.47 9.32
C ALA A 103 4.23 13.52 9.37
N ASN A 104 4.86 14.23 8.44
CA ASN A 104 6.32 14.37 8.37
C ASN A 104 6.87 15.10 9.59
N ASN A 105 6.24 16.23 9.99
CA ASN A 105 6.65 17.01 11.15
C ASN A 105 6.49 16.25 12.47
N ALA A 106 5.48 15.38 12.54
CA ALA A 106 5.28 14.47 13.64
C ALA A 106 6.28 13.31 13.67
N LYS A 107 7.10 13.13 12.61
CA LYS A 107 7.94 11.96 12.38
C LYS A 107 7.14 10.66 12.53
N ALA A 108 5.97 10.63 11.89
CA ALA A 108 5.04 9.53 12.00
C ALA A 108 5.65 8.23 11.47
N ASP A 109 5.34 7.13 12.12
CA ASP A 109 5.72 5.79 11.70
C ASP A 109 4.71 5.22 10.69
N LEU A 110 3.50 5.84 10.61
CA LEU A 110 2.43 5.41 9.72
C LEU A 110 1.46 6.56 9.39
N PHE A 111 1.00 6.60 8.12
CA PHE A 111 -0.03 7.52 7.64
C PHE A 111 -1.20 6.74 7.01
N ILE A 112 -2.42 6.96 7.50
CA ILE A 112 -3.64 6.32 7.01
C ILE A 112 -4.63 7.40 6.59
N SER A 113 -4.86 7.56 5.29
CA SER A 113 -5.88 8.44 4.72
C SER A 113 -7.17 7.66 4.49
N ILE A 114 -8.30 8.22 4.89
CA ILE A 114 -9.62 7.57 4.86
C ILE A 114 -10.55 8.35 3.94
N HIS A 115 -11.05 7.67 2.92
CA HIS A 115 -11.89 8.17 1.84
C HIS A 115 -13.10 7.27 1.58
N THR A 116 -14.02 7.75 0.77
CA THR A 116 -15.22 7.02 0.34
C THR A 116 -15.44 7.21 -1.15
N ASN A 117 -15.24 6.17 -1.92
CA ASN A 117 -15.24 6.14 -3.37
C ASN A 117 -16.60 6.56 -3.98
N ALA A 118 -16.57 7.03 -5.22
CA ALA A 118 -17.75 7.29 -6.02
C ALA A 118 -17.53 6.91 -7.49
N LEU A 119 -18.58 6.49 -8.17
CA LEU A 119 -18.58 6.26 -9.62
C LEU A 119 -19.73 7.04 -10.24
N ALA A 120 -19.43 7.91 -11.21
CA ALA A 120 -20.43 8.80 -11.82
C ALA A 120 -21.60 8.02 -12.46
N ASN A 121 -21.30 6.93 -13.15
CA ASN A 121 -22.27 6.16 -13.95
C ASN A 121 -22.58 4.78 -13.38
N ASN A 122 -22.19 4.47 -12.14
CA ASN A 122 -22.46 3.18 -11.53
C ASN A 122 -23.01 3.35 -10.11
N ARG A 123 -24.25 2.91 -9.93
CA ARG A 123 -24.97 2.95 -8.65
C ARG A 123 -25.14 1.58 -8.00
N THR A 124 -24.39 0.59 -8.47
CA THR A 124 -24.43 -0.80 -7.99
C THR A 124 -23.07 -1.29 -7.49
N ALA A 125 -22.01 -0.50 -7.65
CA ALA A 125 -20.67 -0.84 -7.17
C ALA A 125 -20.68 -0.96 -5.64
N LYS A 126 -20.06 -2.04 -5.14
CA LYS A 126 -19.99 -2.34 -3.70
C LYS A 126 -18.56 -2.76 -3.31
N GLY A 127 -18.24 -2.60 -2.04
CA GLY A 127 -17.01 -3.09 -1.45
C GLY A 127 -15.94 -2.01 -1.28
N ALA A 128 -14.86 -2.39 -0.60
CA ALA A 128 -13.78 -1.51 -0.19
C ALA A 128 -12.48 -1.85 -0.93
N SER A 129 -11.62 -0.85 -1.13
CA SER A 129 -10.29 -0.99 -1.70
C SER A 129 -9.28 -0.20 -0.89
N THR A 130 -8.00 -0.59 -0.97
CA THR A 130 -6.91 0.15 -0.33
C THR A 130 -5.83 0.46 -1.36
N TRP A 131 -5.28 1.65 -1.27
CA TRP A 131 -4.42 2.24 -2.28
C TRP A 131 -3.07 2.63 -1.70
N THR A 132 -2.04 2.47 -2.50
CA THR A 132 -0.69 2.98 -2.21
C THR A 132 -0.22 3.90 -3.32
N LEU A 133 0.77 4.72 -3.02
CA LEU A 133 1.42 5.55 -4.03
C LEU A 133 2.02 4.66 -5.12
N GLY A 134 1.89 5.07 -6.35
CA GLY A 134 2.52 4.38 -7.49
C GLY A 134 1.84 4.70 -8.82
N LEU A 135 2.19 3.92 -9.83
CA LEU A 135 1.61 4.07 -11.15
C LEU A 135 0.21 3.42 -11.21
N ALA A 136 -0.76 4.17 -11.73
CA ALA A 136 -2.08 3.63 -12.05
C ALA A 136 -1.96 2.54 -13.14
N LYS A 137 -2.37 1.31 -12.81
CA LYS A 137 -2.29 0.16 -13.74
C LYS A 137 -3.43 0.12 -14.76
N SER A 138 -4.47 0.93 -14.56
CA SER A 138 -5.64 1.03 -15.45
C SER A 138 -6.18 2.45 -15.47
N GLU A 139 -6.98 2.77 -16.48
CA GLU A 139 -7.70 4.04 -16.58
C GLU A 139 -8.63 4.25 -15.37
N ALA A 140 -9.31 3.19 -14.93
CA ALA A 140 -10.16 3.25 -13.73
C ALA A 140 -9.36 3.63 -12.46
N ASN A 141 -8.14 3.13 -12.31
CA ASN A 141 -7.27 3.52 -11.20
C ASN A 141 -6.82 4.98 -11.30
N LEU A 142 -6.55 5.45 -12.52
CA LEU A 142 -6.19 6.84 -12.76
C LEU A 142 -7.35 7.79 -12.44
N GLU A 143 -8.58 7.42 -12.81
CA GLU A 143 -9.77 8.23 -12.53
C GLU A 143 -10.04 8.40 -11.01
N VAL A 144 -9.73 7.38 -10.21
CA VAL A 144 -9.79 7.52 -8.75
C VAL A 144 -8.78 8.58 -8.28
N ALA A 145 -7.51 8.48 -8.72
CA ALA A 145 -6.49 9.45 -8.34
C ALA A 145 -6.80 10.87 -8.84
N LYS A 146 -7.35 11.02 -10.04
CA LYS A 146 -7.77 12.33 -10.56
C LYS A 146 -8.83 12.96 -9.68
N ARG A 147 -9.84 12.20 -9.27
CA ARG A 147 -10.91 12.69 -8.41
C ARG A 147 -10.36 13.13 -7.06
N GLU A 148 -9.53 12.30 -6.40
CA GLU A 148 -8.95 12.64 -5.10
C GLU A 148 -7.98 13.82 -5.17
N ASN A 149 -7.20 13.91 -6.25
CA ASN A 149 -6.27 15.03 -6.44
C ASN A 149 -6.97 16.32 -6.88
N ALA A 150 -8.20 16.26 -7.42
CA ALA A 150 -8.94 17.46 -7.84
C ALA A 150 -9.19 18.45 -6.69
N VAL A 151 -9.06 18.01 -5.45
CA VAL A 151 -9.17 18.88 -4.27
C VAL A 151 -8.15 20.03 -4.26
N ILE A 152 -7.00 19.89 -4.94
CA ILE A 152 -6.03 21.00 -5.05
C ILE A 152 -6.64 22.24 -5.73
N LEU A 153 -7.65 22.06 -6.59
CA LEU A 153 -8.33 23.17 -7.26
C LEU A 153 -9.13 24.08 -6.30
N TYR A 154 -9.36 23.62 -5.06
CA TYR A 154 -9.92 24.46 -3.99
C TYR A 154 -8.86 25.25 -3.23
N GLU A 155 -7.55 25.03 -3.50
CA GLU A 155 -6.45 25.74 -2.87
C GLU A 155 -6.10 26.99 -3.70
N SER A 156 -6.04 28.17 -3.07
CA SER A 156 -5.81 29.44 -3.77
C SER A 156 -4.42 29.55 -4.41
N ASP A 157 -3.45 28.77 -3.94
CA ASP A 157 -2.04 28.75 -4.37
C ASP A 157 -1.65 27.46 -5.11
N TYR A 158 -2.63 26.68 -5.60
CA TYR A 158 -2.39 25.36 -6.14
C TYR A 158 -1.39 25.34 -7.31
N GLU A 159 -1.44 26.32 -8.21
CA GLU A 159 -0.55 26.41 -9.38
C GLU A 159 0.93 26.48 -8.96
N THR A 160 1.23 27.29 -7.95
CA THR A 160 2.58 27.45 -7.43
C THR A 160 2.99 26.25 -6.56
N ARG A 161 2.09 25.80 -5.68
CA ARG A 161 2.35 24.73 -4.71
C ARG A 161 2.61 23.39 -5.40
N TYR A 162 1.87 23.08 -6.45
CA TYR A 162 1.98 21.81 -7.17
C TYR A 162 2.71 21.92 -8.52
N ALA A 163 3.45 23.00 -8.75
CA ALA A 163 4.33 23.21 -9.90
C ALA A 163 3.68 22.85 -11.26
N GLY A 164 2.47 23.37 -11.50
CA GLY A 164 1.75 23.15 -12.75
C GLY A 164 1.12 21.76 -12.92
N PHE A 165 1.08 20.94 -11.86
CA PHE A 165 0.35 19.68 -11.90
C PHE A 165 -1.14 19.93 -12.12
N ASN A 166 -1.68 19.40 -13.23
CA ASN A 166 -3.10 19.44 -13.53
C ASN A 166 -3.75 18.11 -13.13
N PRO A 167 -4.63 18.07 -12.11
CA PRO A 167 -5.23 16.83 -11.63
C PRO A 167 -6.15 16.16 -12.65
N ASN A 168 -6.64 16.91 -13.66
CA ASN A 168 -7.53 16.39 -14.68
C ASN A 168 -6.78 15.85 -15.93
N SER A 169 -5.46 16.12 -16.05
CA SER A 169 -4.65 15.66 -17.19
C SER A 169 -3.92 14.37 -16.85
N ALA A 170 -4.08 13.34 -17.69
CA ALA A 170 -3.36 12.08 -17.54
C ALA A 170 -1.84 12.25 -17.63
N GLU A 171 -1.37 13.24 -18.40
CA GLU A 171 0.04 13.57 -18.57
C GLU A 171 0.70 13.99 -17.26
N SER A 172 -0.03 14.68 -16.40
CA SER A 172 0.48 15.07 -15.06
C SER A 172 0.84 13.87 -14.19
N TYR A 173 0.18 12.74 -14.40
CA TYR A 173 0.44 11.52 -13.62
C TYR A 173 1.66 10.73 -14.09
N ILE A 174 2.26 11.08 -15.22
CA ILE A 174 3.48 10.42 -15.72
C ILE A 174 4.64 10.56 -14.72
N ILE A 175 4.67 11.66 -13.95
CA ILE A 175 5.70 11.87 -12.93
C ILE A 175 5.76 10.71 -11.91
N PHE A 176 4.63 10.07 -11.63
CA PHE A 176 4.58 8.94 -10.68
C PHE A 176 5.22 7.66 -11.23
N GLU A 177 5.46 7.56 -12.54
CA GLU A 177 6.25 6.46 -13.13
C GLU A 177 7.73 6.51 -12.69
N PHE A 178 8.22 7.70 -12.38
CA PHE A 178 9.63 7.93 -12.02
C PHE A 178 9.86 8.01 -10.51
N MET A 179 8.79 8.03 -9.72
CA MET A 179 8.93 8.08 -8.28
C MET A 179 9.24 6.69 -7.72
N GLN A 180 10.30 6.63 -6.92
CA GLN A 180 10.59 5.47 -6.08
C GLN A 180 10.07 5.78 -4.68
N ASP A 181 9.03 5.08 -4.26
CA ASP A 181 8.57 5.12 -2.89
C ASP A 181 9.44 4.17 -2.05
N LYS A 182 10.24 4.75 -1.16
CA LYS A 182 11.09 4.02 -0.20
C LYS A 182 10.26 3.07 0.68
N TYR A 183 9.01 3.40 0.92
CA TYR A 183 8.13 2.71 1.83
C TYR A 183 7.06 1.86 1.13
N MET A 184 7.22 1.64 -0.18
CA MET A 184 6.26 0.92 -1.02
C MET A 184 5.90 -0.46 -0.45
N GLU A 185 6.91 -1.24 -0.08
CA GLU A 185 6.70 -2.59 0.44
C GLU A 185 5.87 -2.58 1.72
N GLN A 186 6.21 -1.70 2.67
CA GLN A 186 5.48 -1.56 3.92
C GLN A 186 4.06 -1.02 3.71
N SER A 187 3.89 -0.08 2.77
CA SER A 187 2.58 0.47 2.40
C SER A 187 1.67 -0.61 1.79
N VAL A 188 2.20 -1.41 0.85
CA VAL A 188 1.46 -2.53 0.23
C VAL A 188 1.13 -3.59 1.27
N HIS A 189 2.05 -3.89 2.20
CA HIS A 189 1.81 -4.83 3.28
C HIS A 189 0.65 -4.37 4.18
N LEU A 190 0.68 -3.12 4.68
CA LEU A 190 -0.42 -2.56 5.46
C LEU A 190 -1.74 -2.58 4.68
N ALA A 191 -1.72 -2.17 3.41
CA ALA A 191 -2.91 -2.19 2.55
C ALA A 191 -3.51 -3.61 2.44
N SER A 192 -2.65 -4.63 2.36
CA SER A 192 -3.08 -6.04 2.32
C SER A 192 -3.71 -6.48 3.65
N LEU A 193 -3.17 -6.03 4.79
CA LEU A 193 -3.76 -6.28 6.10
C LEU A 193 -5.15 -5.62 6.23
N VAL A 194 -5.32 -4.38 5.73
CA VAL A 194 -6.63 -3.70 5.71
C VAL A 194 -7.63 -4.48 4.86
N GLN A 195 -7.26 -4.89 3.65
CA GLN A 195 -8.14 -5.67 2.77
C GLN A 195 -8.50 -7.04 3.37
N LYS A 196 -7.54 -7.69 4.05
CA LYS A 196 -7.84 -8.92 4.80
C LYS A 196 -8.93 -8.68 5.84
N GLN A 197 -8.86 -7.60 6.63
CA GLN A 197 -9.87 -7.26 7.62
C GLN A 197 -11.21 -6.91 6.98
N PHE A 198 -11.23 -6.16 5.89
CA PHE A 198 -12.47 -5.83 5.18
C PHE A 198 -13.20 -7.08 4.69
N ARG A 199 -12.47 -8.07 4.18
CA ARG A 199 -13.05 -9.33 3.75
C ARG A 199 -13.51 -10.19 4.92
N HIS A 200 -12.66 -10.40 5.93
CA HIS A 200 -12.92 -11.39 6.99
C HIS A 200 -13.73 -10.81 8.16
N THR A 201 -13.35 -9.65 8.66
CA THR A 201 -14.00 -9.02 9.83
C THR A 201 -15.21 -8.19 9.42
N CYS A 202 -15.07 -7.35 8.38
CA CYS A 202 -16.15 -6.46 7.97
C CYS A 202 -17.14 -7.11 7.01
N LYS A 203 -16.84 -8.32 6.49
CA LYS A 203 -17.65 -9.05 5.50
C LYS A 203 -17.95 -8.18 4.27
N ARG A 204 -17.00 -7.33 3.88
CA ARG A 204 -17.14 -6.48 2.69
C ARG A 204 -16.62 -7.19 1.45
N VAL A 205 -17.14 -6.80 0.29
CA VAL A 205 -16.56 -7.19 -0.99
C VAL A 205 -15.15 -6.60 -1.05
N ASP A 206 -14.15 -7.47 -1.16
CA ASP A 206 -12.76 -7.10 -1.29
C ASP A 206 -12.46 -6.70 -2.74
N ARG A 207 -12.13 -5.44 -2.94
CA ARG A 207 -11.75 -4.91 -4.27
C ARG A 207 -10.25 -4.86 -4.49
N GLY A 208 -9.48 -5.31 -3.52
CA GLY A 208 -8.03 -5.47 -3.63
C GLY A 208 -7.22 -4.23 -3.26
N VAL A 209 -5.90 -4.42 -3.37
CA VAL A 209 -4.89 -3.39 -3.20
C VAL A 209 -4.50 -2.85 -4.58
N HIS A 210 -4.53 -1.53 -4.72
CA HIS A 210 -4.21 -0.83 -5.96
C HIS A 210 -3.12 0.21 -5.77
N GLN A 211 -2.62 0.73 -6.90
CA GLN A 211 -1.65 1.83 -6.93
C GLN A 211 -2.15 2.94 -7.83
N ALA A 212 -1.94 4.19 -7.41
CA ALA A 212 -2.16 5.36 -8.24
C ALA A 212 -1.39 6.58 -7.71
N GLY A 213 -1.34 7.64 -8.49
CA GLY A 213 -0.61 8.87 -8.18
C GLY A 213 -1.36 9.80 -7.22
N PHE A 214 -1.56 9.41 -5.99
CA PHE A 214 -2.20 10.25 -4.98
C PHE A 214 -1.25 11.30 -4.42
N LEU A 215 -1.57 12.58 -4.58
CA LEU A 215 -0.76 13.68 -4.07
C LEU A 215 -0.63 13.67 -2.55
N VAL A 216 -1.69 13.27 -1.84
CA VAL A 216 -1.68 13.16 -0.37
C VAL A 216 -0.64 12.15 0.14
N LEU A 217 -0.34 11.11 -0.65
CA LEU A 217 0.68 10.11 -0.31
C LEU A 217 2.07 10.46 -0.87
N LYS A 218 2.14 11.33 -1.90
CA LYS A 218 3.38 11.65 -2.62
C LYS A 218 4.49 12.21 -1.72
N ALA A 219 4.13 13.07 -0.80
CA ALA A 219 5.07 13.78 0.06
C ALA A 219 5.27 13.11 1.43
N SER A 220 4.66 11.97 1.70
CA SER A 220 4.82 11.26 2.97
C SER A 220 6.19 10.59 3.09
N ALA A 221 6.84 10.77 4.24
CA ALA A 221 8.15 10.21 4.56
C ALA A 221 8.06 8.94 5.44
N MET A 222 6.93 8.23 5.36
CA MET A 222 6.64 7.01 6.09
C MET A 222 5.74 6.09 5.25
N PRO A 223 5.55 4.81 5.64
CA PRO A 223 4.51 3.95 5.04
C PRO A 223 3.15 4.65 5.08
N SER A 224 2.48 4.68 3.93
CA SER A 224 1.25 5.45 3.75
C SER A 224 0.25 4.73 2.85
N ILE A 225 -1.02 4.78 3.22
CA ILE A 225 -2.13 4.20 2.47
C ILE A 225 -3.31 5.16 2.38
N LEU A 226 -4.12 4.99 1.33
CA LEU A 226 -5.44 5.59 1.20
C LEU A 226 -6.48 4.47 1.16
N VAL A 227 -7.45 4.54 2.05
CA VAL A 227 -8.51 3.53 2.23
C VAL A 227 -9.80 4.08 1.64
N GLU A 228 -10.38 3.34 0.70
CA GLU A 228 -11.71 3.59 0.15
C GLU A 228 -12.72 2.67 0.84
N LEU A 229 -13.54 3.22 1.72
CA LEU A 229 -14.46 2.47 2.59
C LEU A 229 -15.59 1.76 1.84
N GLY A 230 -15.96 2.27 0.66
CA GLY A 230 -17.08 1.79 -0.14
C GLY A 230 -17.48 2.84 -1.17
N PHE A 231 -18.67 2.74 -1.73
CA PHE A 231 -19.13 3.63 -2.80
C PHE A 231 -20.31 4.50 -2.35
N ILE A 232 -20.08 5.79 -2.09
CA ILE A 232 -21.15 6.73 -1.74
C ILE A 232 -22.19 6.91 -2.87
N SER A 233 -21.78 6.64 -4.12
CA SER A 233 -22.69 6.66 -5.28
C SER A 233 -23.71 5.52 -5.28
N THR A 234 -23.52 4.45 -4.48
CA THR A 234 -24.42 3.32 -4.35
C THR A 234 -25.30 3.50 -3.11
N PRO A 235 -26.62 3.62 -3.23
CA PRO A 235 -27.50 3.96 -2.10
C PRO A 235 -27.42 3.01 -0.90
N GLU A 236 -27.19 1.71 -1.13
CA GLU A 236 -27.03 0.72 -0.05
C GLU A 236 -25.72 0.90 0.68
N GLU A 237 -24.62 1.15 -0.05
CA GLU A 237 -23.30 1.45 0.51
C GLU A 237 -23.34 2.73 1.33
N GLU A 238 -23.94 3.78 0.76
CA GLU A 238 -24.09 5.07 1.42
C GLU A 238 -24.85 4.93 2.75
N ARG A 239 -25.98 4.22 2.75
CA ARG A 239 -26.74 3.95 4.01
C ARG A 239 -25.90 3.16 5.01
N TYR A 240 -25.18 2.13 4.55
CA TYR A 240 -24.31 1.32 5.41
C TYR A 240 -23.21 2.16 6.04
N LEU A 241 -22.47 2.95 5.25
CA LEU A 241 -21.35 3.76 5.73
C LEU A 241 -21.80 4.90 6.67
N ASN A 242 -23.01 5.42 6.51
CA ASN A 242 -23.60 6.40 7.42
C ASN A 242 -24.23 5.78 8.67
N SER A 243 -24.48 4.46 8.70
CA SER A 243 -25.00 3.81 9.90
C SER A 243 -23.91 3.69 10.97
N GLU A 244 -24.33 3.77 12.24
CA GLU A 244 -23.40 3.59 13.38
C GLU A 244 -22.73 2.21 13.33
N ALA A 245 -23.50 1.17 13.03
CA ALA A 245 -22.98 -0.20 12.91
C ALA A 245 -21.97 -0.34 11.77
N GLY A 246 -22.25 0.21 10.59
CA GLY A 246 -21.35 0.17 9.45
C GLY A 246 -20.04 0.93 9.70
N ALA A 247 -20.15 2.15 10.23
CA ALA A 247 -18.99 2.97 10.58
C ALA A 247 -18.12 2.30 11.65
N ASN A 248 -18.72 1.70 12.68
CA ASN A 248 -17.99 0.95 13.72
C ASN A 248 -17.29 -0.29 13.14
N THR A 249 -17.98 -1.02 12.26
CA THR A 249 -17.42 -2.21 11.60
C THR A 249 -16.20 -1.85 10.75
N MET A 250 -16.31 -0.80 9.91
CA MET A 250 -15.18 -0.35 9.08
C MET A 250 -14.02 0.15 9.92
N ALA A 251 -14.31 0.93 10.96
CA ALA A 251 -13.29 1.42 11.88
C ALA A 251 -12.57 0.28 12.62
N ASN A 252 -13.29 -0.74 13.06
CA ASN A 252 -12.71 -1.92 13.71
C ASN A 252 -11.80 -2.70 12.74
N GLY A 253 -12.20 -2.84 11.46
CA GLY A 253 -11.36 -3.47 10.45
C GLY A 253 -10.02 -2.74 10.25
N ILE A 254 -10.04 -1.41 10.10
CA ILE A 254 -8.83 -0.59 9.99
C ILE A 254 -7.97 -0.69 11.26
N TYR A 255 -8.60 -0.60 12.44
CA TYR A 255 -7.91 -0.73 13.72
C TYR A 255 -7.21 -2.08 13.88
N ARG A 256 -7.86 -3.20 13.55
CA ARG A 256 -7.26 -4.55 13.60
C ARG A 256 -6.08 -4.68 12.64
N ALA A 257 -6.20 -4.14 11.43
CA ALA A 257 -5.08 -4.09 10.48
C ALA A 257 -3.89 -3.29 11.03
N PHE A 258 -4.16 -2.14 11.66
CA PHE A 258 -3.16 -1.33 12.34
C PHE A 258 -2.45 -2.11 13.46
N LEU A 259 -3.18 -2.84 14.32
CA LEU A 259 -2.59 -3.65 15.38
C LEU A 259 -1.64 -4.72 14.82
N ASN A 260 -2.08 -5.43 13.77
CA ASN A 260 -1.25 -6.45 13.11
C ASN A 260 0.04 -5.84 12.54
N TYR A 261 -0.08 -4.72 11.82
CA TYR A 261 1.06 -4.01 11.26
C TYR A 261 2.03 -3.53 12.35
N LYS A 262 1.52 -2.86 13.39
CA LYS A 262 2.32 -2.37 14.53
C LYS A 262 3.07 -3.51 15.20
N ARG A 263 2.40 -4.62 15.49
CA ARG A 263 3.02 -5.80 16.09
C ARG A 263 4.16 -6.35 15.24
N GLU A 264 3.96 -6.50 13.94
CA GLU A 264 4.99 -7.00 13.03
C GLU A 264 6.17 -6.02 12.91
N HIS A 265 5.88 -4.72 12.92
CA HIS A 265 6.89 -3.67 12.94
C HIS A 265 7.75 -3.73 14.22
N GLU A 266 7.13 -3.87 15.39
CA GLU A 266 7.83 -4.00 16.67
C GLU A 266 8.71 -5.25 16.71
N LEU A 267 8.16 -6.40 16.30
CA LEU A 267 8.92 -7.67 16.26
C LEU A 267 10.14 -7.58 15.36
N ARG A 268 10.03 -6.86 14.24
CA ARG A 268 11.15 -6.65 13.31
C ARG A 268 12.25 -5.78 13.89
N LEU A 269 11.89 -4.76 14.68
CA LEU A 269 12.85 -3.81 15.25
C LEU A 269 13.49 -4.30 16.55
N THR A 270 12.73 -4.96 17.41
CA THR A 270 13.15 -5.25 18.78
C THR A 270 13.10 -6.73 19.14
N GLY A 271 12.55 -7.58 18.29
CA GLY A 271 12.25 -8.99 18.58
C GLY A 271 11.11 -9.20 19.57
N VAL A 272 10.52 -8.14 20.12
CA VAL A 272 9.43 -8.20 21.11
C VAL A 272 8.33 -7.23 20.70
N SER A 273 7.06 -7.63 20.90
CA SER A 273 5.92 -6.74 20.71
C SER A 273 5.07 -6.66 21.98
N LYS A 274 4.64 -5.44 22.30
CA LYS A 274 3.65 -5.16 23.35
C LYS A 274 2.22 -5.14 22.80
N THR A 275 2.06 -5.20 21.49
CA THR A 275 0.75 -5.12 20.85
C THR A 275 -0.05 -6.39 21.08
N ILE A 276 -1.20 -6.26 21.71
CA ILE A 276 -2.16 -7.35 21.94
C ILE A 276 -3.10 -7.43 20.75
N ILE A 277 -3.16 -8.60 20.11
CA ILE A 277 -4.13 -8.88 19.07
C ILE A 277 -5.30 -9.66 19.69
N PRO A 278 -6.56 -9.27 19.40
CA PRO A 278 -7.73 -10.00 19.89
C PRO A 278 -7.72 -11.48 19.50
N ALA A 279 -8.19 -12.35 20.41
CA ALA A 279 -8.07 -13.82 20.29
C ALA A 279 -8.65 -14.43 19.01
N GLU A 280 -9.71 -13.85 18.45
CA GLU A 280 -10.32 -14.32 17.20
C GLU A 280 -9.38 -14.35 15.99
N GLU A 281 -8.30 -13.55 16.01
CA GLU A 281 -7.27 -13.54 14.94
C GLU A 281 -6.15 -14.53 15.20
N GLN A 282 -5.98 -15.00 16.44
CA GLN A 282 -4.92 -15.94 16.79
C GLN A 282 -5.23 -17.35 16.32
N GLU A 283 -6.52 -17.74 16.27
CA GLU A 283 -6.95 -19.04 15.77
C GLU A 283 -6.74 -19.21 14.26
N GLU A 284 -6.89 -18.12 13.48
CA GLU A 284 -6.71 -18.17 12.02
C GLU A 284 -5.23 -18.34 11.59
N LYS A 285 -4.27 -17.93 12.43
CA LYS A 285 -2.83 -18.15 12.18
C LYS A 285 -2.38 -19.59 12.45
N ASN A 286 -3.15 -20.32 13.26
CA ASN A 286 -2.84 -21.71 13.65
C ASN A 286 -3.64 -22.75 12.85
N ALA A 287 -4.55 -22.34 11.97
CA ALA A 287 -5.23 -23.25 11.07
C ALA A 287 -4.22 -23.75 10.01
N PRO A 288 -4.10 -25.08 9.82
CA PRO A 288 -3.23 -25.60 8.77
C PRO A 288 -3.70 -25.08 7.42
N VAL A 289 -2.77 -24.54 6.63
CA VAL A 289 -3.01 -24.13 5.26
C VAL A 289 -3.36 -25.41 4.49
N ILE A 290 -4.65 -25.68 4.33
CA ILE A 290 -5.12 -26.70 3.41
C ILE A 290 -4.85 -26.15 2.01
N ALA A 291 -3.75 -26.60 1.41
CA ALA A 291 -3.46 -26.38 0.01
C ALA A 291 -4.63 -26.93 -0.80
N GLN A 292 -5.44 -26.03 -1.36
CA GLN A 292 -6.40 -26.42 -2.38
C GLN A 292 -5.61 -26.87 -3.60
N ALA A 293 -5.48 -28.19 -3.72
CA ALA A 293 -4.97 -28.85 -4.91
C ALA A 293 -5.94 -28.58 -6.07
N SER A 294 -5.51 -27.81 -7.03
CA SER A 294 -6.16 -27.74 -8.33
C SER A 294 -6.00 -29.11 -9.02
N PRO A 295 -7.05 -29.67 -9.65
CA PRO A 295 -6.92 -30.94 -10.36
C PRO A 295 -6.03 -30.77 -11.58
N GLN A 296 -4.92 -31.50 -11.61
CA GLN A 296 -4.13 -31.70 -12.81
C GLN A 296 -4.86 -32.66 -13.77
N PRO A 297 -4.96 -32.33 -15.06
CA PRO A 297 -5.24 -33.35 -16.07
C PRO A 297 -3.95 -34.08 -16.44
N ALA A 298 -4.07 -35.40 -16.53
CA ALA A 298 -3.02 -36.35 -16.83
C ALA A 298 -2.26 -36.05 -18.14
N VAL A 299 -0.96 -36.26 -18.07
CA VAL A 299 0.00 -36.21 -19.17
C VAL A 299 -0.13 -37.46 -20.02
N THR A 300 -0.33 -37.31 -21.31
CA THR A 300 0.09 -38.31 -22.31
C THR A 300 1.18 -37.73 -23.19
N ALA A 301 2.24 -38.45 -23.29
CA ALA A 301 3.47 -38.11 -23.96
C ALA A 301 3.41 -38.28 -25.50
N LYS A 302 4.38 -37.62 -26.14
CA LYS A 302 4.96 -37.82 -27.48
C LYS A 302 4.39 -36.98 -28.62
N THR A 303 5.14 -36.03 -29.10
CA THR A 303 6.00 -36.15 -30.28
C THR A 303 6.70 -34.82 -30.56
N THR A 304 7.97 -34.87 -30.84
CA THR A 304 8.85 -33.78 -31.27
C THR A 304 8.55 -33.40 -32.71
N PRO A 305 8.46 -32.12 -33.06
CA PRO A 305 8.83 -31.65 -34.36
C PRO A 305 9.88 -30.55 -34.32
N LYS A 306 10.82 -30.68 -35.21
CA LYS A 306 11.86 -29.87 -35.81
C LYS A 306 11.84 -28.35 -35.48
N ARG A 307 13.02 -27.87 -35.06
CA ARG A 307 13.45 -26.48 -34.98
C ARG A 307 13.15 -25.71 -36.30
N PRO A 308 12.62 -24.50 -36.21
CA PRO A 308 12.85 -23.48 -37.21
C PRO A 308 14.06 -22.61 -36.82
N ILE A 309 14.76 -22.22 -37.81
CA ILE A 309 16.03 -21.53 -37.87
C ILE A 309 16.03 -20.25 -37.04
N VAL A 310 16.95 -20.19 -36.09
CA VAL A 310 17.33 -18.97 -35.35
C VAL A 310 18.22 -18.14 -36.28
N VAL A 311 17.80 -16.92 -36.56
CA VAL A 311 18.72 -15.91 -37.05
C VAL A 311 19.42 -15.33 -35.80
N GLU A 312 20.66 -15.75 -35.62
CA GLU A 312 21.57 -15.19 -34.61
C GLU A 312 21.83 -13.72 -34.94
N SER A 313 21.31 -12.83 -34.09
CA SER A 313 21.95 -11.54 -33.91
C SER A 313 22.94 -11.69 -32.73
N VAL A 314 24.20 -11.66 -33.02
CA VAL A 314 25.30 -11.62 -32.06
C VAL A 314 25.09 -10.45 -31.12
N THR A 315 24.72 -10.71 -29.88
CA THR A 315 24.70 -9.73 -28.80
C THR A 315 25.60 -10.21 -27.67
N ASN A 316 26.47 -9.31 -27.20
CA ASN A 316 27.39 -9.50 -26.09
C ASN A 316 26.67 -10.07 -24.87
N ASP A 317 27.26 -11.08 -24.27
CA ASP A 317 26.70 -12.09 -23.35
C ASP A 317 26.31 -11.58 -21.94
N SER A 318 26.00 -10.29 -21.75
CA SER A 318 25.56 -9.74 -20.44
C SER A 318 24.57 -8.57 -20.53
N GLU A 319 24.01 -8.27 -21.68
CA GLU A 319 23.21 -7.06 -21.85
C GLU A 319 21.71 -7.29 -21.61
N ILE A 320 21.15 -6.42 -20.74
CA ILE A 320 19.72 -6.40 -20.49
C ILE A 320 19.00 -5.84 -21.71
N THR A 321 17.97 -6.55 -22.18
CA THR A 321 17.10 -6.10 -23.27
C THR A 321 15.71 -5.83 -22.76
N PHE A 322 15.21 -4.60 -22.93
CA PHE A 322 13.82 -4.23 -22.70
C PHE A 322 12.99 -4.41 -23.95
N LYS A 323 11.75 -4.91 -23.79
CA LYS A 323 10.75 -5.06 -24.87
C LYS A 323 9.39 -4.60 -24.39
N ILE A 324 8.49 -4.26 -25.31
CA ILE A 324 7.11 -3.88 -24.99
C ILE A 324 6.23 -5.07 -25.30
N GLN A 325 5.60 -5.70 -24.30
CA GLN A 325 4.56 -6.71 -24.52
C GLN A 325 3.27 -5.99 -24.92
N ILE A 326 2.74 -6.32 -26.09
CA ILE A 326 1.59 -5.61 -26.70
C ILE A 326 0.30 -6.43 -26.65
N LEU A 327 0.37 -7.75 -26.71
CA LEU A 327 -0.79 -8.65 -26.58
C LEU A 327 -0.37 -10.09 -26.30
N THR A 328 -1.35 -10.92 -25.97
CA THR A 328 -1.18 -12.37 -25.79
C THR A 328 -2.15 -13.14 -26.70
N SER A 329 -1.77 -14.36 -27.09
CA SER A 329 -2.64 -15.24 -27.89
C SER A 329 -2.39 -16.72 -27.56
N SER A 330 -3.43 -17.52 -27.54
CA SER A 330 -3.32 -18.97 -27.38
C SER A 330 -2.82 -19.68 -28.64
N LYS A 331 -2.95 -19.02 -29.81
CA LYS A 331 -2.48 -19.52 -31.12
C LYS A 331 -1.48 -18.55 -31.72
N PRO A 332 -0.52 -19.03 -32.53
CA PRO A 332 0.41 -18.13 -33.22
C PRO A 332 -0.33 -17.22 -34.19
N LEU A 333 0.06 -15.92 -34.23
CA LEU A 333 -0.47 -14.91 -35.17
C LEU A 333 0.41 -14.84 -36.42
N THR A 334 -0.23 -14.61 -37.55
CA THR A 334 0.48 -14.26 -38.77
C THR A 334 0.98 -12.80 -38.73
N LYS A 335 2.00 -12.47 -39.51
CA LYS A 335 2.57 -11.09 -39.54
C LYS A 335 1.54 -10.00 -39.92
N ASN A 336 0.48 -10.35 -40.59
CA ASN A 336 -0.60 -9.44 -41.02
C ASN A 336 -1.87 -9.58 -40.18
N ASP A 337 -1.81 -10.23 -39.02
CA ASP A 337 -2.98 -10.38 -38.14
C ASP A 337 -3.50 -8.99 -37.72
N LYS A 338 -4.82 -8.76 -37.87
CA LYS A 338 -5.46 -7.48 -37.53
C LYS A 338 -5.22 -7.00 -36.11
N ARG A 339 -4.98 -7.93 -35.17
CA ARG A 339 -4.67 -7.62 -33.76
C ARG A 339 -3.33 -6.92 -33.60
N LEU A 340 -2.40 -7.09 -34.57
CA LEU A 340 -1.11 -6.39 -34.57
C LEU A 340 -1.21 -4.95 -35.09
N LYS A 341 -2.39 -4.54 -35.56
CA LYS A 341 -2.72 -3.15 -36.00
C LYS A 341 -1.69 -2.52 -36.93
N GLY A 342 -1.11 -3.34 -37.80
CA GLY A 342 -0.13 -2.89 -38.82
C GLY A 342 1.29 -2.64 -38.26
N LEU A 343 1.60 -2.95 -37.01
CA LEU A 343 2.95 -2.86 -36.51
C LEU A 343 3.89 -3.84 -37.22
N LYS A 344 5.00 -3.31 -37.72
CA LYS A 344 6.09 -4.10 -38.34
C LYS A 344 7.19 -4.34 -37.28
N GLY A 345 7.86 -5.49 -37.34
CA GLY A 345 8.93 -5.83 -36.39
C GLY A 345 8.42 -6.32 -35.04
N VAL A 346 7.23 -6.87 -35.01
CA VAL A 346 6.68 -7.56 -33.84
C VAL A 346 7.33 -8.94 -33.72
N ASP A 347 7.84 -9.24 -32.52
CA ASP A 347 8.41 -10.52 -32.12
C ASP A 347 7.50 -11.20 -31.09
N TYR A 348 7.79 -12.43 -30.68
CA TYR A 348 7.05 -13.10 -29.62
C TYR A 348 7.94 -14.06 -28.83
N TYR A 349 7.53 -14.33 -27.60
CA TYR A 349 8.03 -15.46 -26.81
C TYR A 349 6.87 -16.30 -26.30
N LYS A 350 7.15 -17.54 -25.89
CA LYS A 350 6.14 -18.48 -25.40
C LYS A 350 6.37 -18.72 -23.91
N GLU A 351 5.34 -18.49 -23.09
CA GLU A 351 5.38 -18.75 -21.68
C GLU A 351 4.11 -19.49 -21.26
N LYS A 352 4.25 -20.64 -20.61
CA LYS A 352 3.12 -21.48 -20.16
C LYS A 352 2.10 -21.79 -21.28
N GLY A 353 2.58 -22.05 -22.50
CA GLY A 353 1.73 -22.39 -23.64
C GLY A 353 1.12 -21.19 -24.39
N ILE A 354 1.24 -19.96 -23.86
CA ILE A 354 0.68 -18.74 -24.42
C ILE A 354 1.77 -17.98 -25.21
N TYR A 355 1.43 -17.48 -26.40
CA TYR A 355 2.26 -16.62 -27.21
C TYR A 355 2.11 -15.18 -26.71
N LYS A 356 3.21 -14.55 -26.35
CA LYS A 356 3.28 -13.15 -25.86
C LYS A 356 4.04 -12.31 -26.88
N TYR A 357 3.32 -11.41 -27.52
CA TYR A 357 3.84 -10.60 -28.63
C TYR A 357 4.51 -9.35 -28.09
N THR A 358 5.71 -9.05 -28.62
CA THR A 358 6.56 -7.95 -28.16
C THR A 358 6.98 -7.04 -29.28
N TYR A 359 7.25 -5.79 -28.96
CA TYR A 359 7.67 -4.75 -29.89
C TYR A 359 8.76 -3.85 -29.29
N GLY A 360 9.61 -3.25 -30.12
CA GLY A 360 10.52 -2.18 -29.72
C GLY A 360 11.64 -2.62 -28.78
N ALA A 361 12.34 -3.72 -29.08
CA ALA A 361 13.46 -4.21 -28.29
C ALA A 361 14.65 -3.22 -28.26
N SER A 362 15.22 -2.95 -27.09
CA SER A 362 16.42 -2.13 -26.91
C SER A 362 17.04 -2.35 -25.52
N ALA A 363 18.37 -2.20 -25.43
CA ALA A 363 19.07 -2.10 -24.16
C ALA A 363 18.85 -0.75 -23.44
N ASP A 364 18.46 0.29 -24.20
CA ASP A 364 18.09 1.60 -23.63
C ASP A 364 16.62 1.61 -23.21
N TYR A 365 16.38 1.55 -21.89
CA TYR A 365 15.05 1.64 -21.32
C TYR A 365 14.26 2.88 -21.75
N ASN A 366 14.94 4.05 -21.84
CA ASN A 366 14.28 5.30 -22.21
C ASN A 366 13.80 5.28 -23.68
N LYS A 367 14.54 4.59 -24.56
CA LYS A 367 14.13 4.37 -25.94
C LYS A 367 12.86 3.51 -26.02
N VAL A 368 12.83 2.39 -25.24
CA VAL A 368 11.66 1.51 -25.18
C VAL A 368 10.46 2.23 -24.59
N LEU A 369 10.66 3.07 -23.60
CA LEU A 369 9.60 3.87 -22.97
C LEU A 369 8.99 4.87 -23.98
N ARG A 370 9.83 5.57 -24.79
CA ARG A 370 9.34 6.46 -25.87
C ARG A 370 8.56 5.67 -26.91
N THR A 371 9.07 4.51 -27.33
CA THR A 371 8.36 3.63 -28.27
C THR A 371 7.04 3.13 -27.71
N LYS A 372 6.97 2.76 -26.42
CA LYS A 372 5.71 2.39 -25.76
C LYS A 372 4.69 3.53 -25.87
N ARG A 373 5.10 4.77 -25.59
CA ARG A 373 4.22 5.94 -25.70
C ARG A 373 3.64 6.13 -27.08
N SER A 374 4.45 5.96 -28.14
CA SER A 374 3.99 6.14 -29.52
C SER A 374 2.94 5.10 -29.94
N ILE A 375 2.89 3.94 -29.29
CA ILE A 375 1.93 2.88 -29.62
C ILE A 375 0.77 2.76 -28.62
N THR A 376 0.78 3.53 -27.52
CA THR A 376 -0.22 3.42 -26.42
C THR A 376 -1.64 3.65 -26.91
N ALA A 377 -1.86 4.57 -27.87
CA ALA A 377 -3.18 4.79 -28.47
C ALA A 377 -3.75 3.55 -29.15
N GLN A 378 -2.87 2.72 -29.72
CA GLN A 378 -3.24 1.48 -30.40
C GLN A 378 -3.27 0.26 -29.47
N PHE A 379 -2.35 0.20 -28.50
CA PHE A 379 -2.19 -0.92 -27.57
C PHE A 379 -2.24 -0.42 -26.12
N LYS A 380 -3.44 -0.19 -25.63
CA LYS A 380 -3.69 0.41 -24.31
C LYS A 380 -3.09 -0.40 -23.15
N ASP A 381 -3.07 -1.74 -23.28
CA ASP A 381 -2.56 -2.66 -22.26
C ASP A 381 -1.09 -3.04 -22.44
N ALA A 382 -0.34 -2.34 -23.31
CA ALA A 382 1.07 -2.60 -23.54
C ALA A 382 1.91 -2.22 -22.34
N PHE A 383 2.84 -3.11 -21.93
CA PHE A 383 3.75 -2.87 -20.81
C PHE A 383 5.18 -3.34 -21.14
N ILE A 384 6.16 -2.75 -20.43
CA ILE A 384 7.56 -3.08 -20.65
C ILE A 384 7.94 -4.33 -19.84
N ILE A 385 8.70 -5.21 -20.46
CA ILE A 385 9.30 -6.40 -19.88
C ILE A 385 10.80 -6.37 -20.13
N ALA A 386 11.56 -7.13 -19.33
CA ALA A 386 13.01 -7.20 -19.46
C ALA A 386 13.47 -8.64 -19.59
N PHE A 387 14.54 -8.82 -20.33
CA PHE A 387 15.22 -10.09 -20.51
C PHE A 387 16.73 -9.90 -20.26
N ARG A 388 17.36 -10.95 -19.72
CA ARG A 388 18.81 -11.11 -19.67
C ARG A 388 19.15 -12.47 -20.27
N ASN A 389 20.00 -12.49 -21.26
CA ASN A 389 20.39 -13.72 -21.97
C ASN A 389 19.21 -14.56 -22.49
N GLY A 390 18.15 -13.87 -22.96
CA GLY A 390 16.92 -14.54 -23.41
C GLY A 390 15.96 -14.98 -22.34
N GLU A 391 16.33 -14.93 -21.05
CA GLU A 391 15.47 -15.25 -19.93
C GLU A 391 14.79 -14.01 -19.37
N LYS A 392 13.50 -14.12 -19.04
CA LYS A 392 12.73 -13.02 -18.49
C LYS A 392 13.19 -12.74 -17.07
N MET A 393 13.46 -11.47 -16.78
CA MET A 393 13.84 -10.98 -15.46
C MET A 393 12.86 -9.96 -14.91
N ASN A 394 13.02 -9.61 -13.63
CA ASN A 394 12.24 -8.55 -13.01
C ASN A 394 12.57 -7.21 -13.68
N VAL A 395 11.54 -6.53 -14.20
CA VAL A 395 11.72 -5.27 -14.93
C VAL A 395 12.29 -4.16 -14.05
N ASN A 396 11.97 -4.15 -12.75
CA ASN A 396 12.47 -3.13 -11.82
C ASN A 396 13.97 -3.31 -11.54
N GLU A 397 14.42 -4.57 -11.40
CA GLU A 397 15.84 -4.89 -11.29
C GLU A 397 16.61 -4.49 -12.55
N ALA A 398 16.04 -4.79 -13.72
CA ALA A 398 16.60 -4.38 -15.00
C ALA A 398 16.74 -2.86 -15.13
N ILE A 399 15.72 -2.10 -14.71
CA ILE A 399 15.75 -0.64 -14.72
C ILE A 399 16.77 -0.08 -13.73
N ALA A 400 16.87 -0.67 -12.53
CA ALA A 400 17.85 -0.23 -11.54
C ALA A 400 19.29 -0.41 -12.06
N GLU A 401 19.56 -1.53 -12.72
CA GLU A 401 20.87 -1.79 -13.32
C GLU A 401 21.16 -0.88 -14.51
N PHE A 402 20.19 -0.65 -15.39
CA PHE A 402 20.31 0.32 -16.48
C PHE A 402 20.67 1.72 -15.96
N LYS A 403 20.03 2.18 -14.88
CA LYS A 403 20.33 3.47 -14.25
C LYS A 403 21.74 3.52 -13.68
N LYS A 404 22.19 2.45 -13.00
CA LYS A 404 23.57 2.37 -12.46
C LYS A 404 24.62 2.44 -13.57
N ARG A 405 24.37 1.81 -14.72
CA ARG A 405 25.29 1.86 -15.88
C ARG A 405 25.33 3.24 -16.53
N LYS A 406 24.25 4.00 -16.52
CA LYS A 406 24.18 5.33 -17.12
C LYS A 406 24.82 6.42 -16.24
N ASN A 407 24.96 6.18 -14.95
CA ASN A 407 25.57 7.11 -13.97
C ASN A 407 27.06 6.82 -13.72
N LYS A 408 27.64 5.82 -14.40
CA LYS A 408 29.07 5.59 -14.53
C LYS A 408 29.57 6.17 -15.85
#